data_e0cd84c3189693133481a7e8381f3164
#
_entry.id   e0cd84c3189693133481a7e8381f3164
#
_cell.length_a   1.000
_cell.length_b   1.000
_cell.length_c   1.000
_cell.angle_alpha   90.00
_cell.angle_beta   90.00
_cell.angle_gamma   90.00
#
_symmetry.space_group_name_H-M   'P 1'
#
loop_
_entity.id
_entity.type
_entity.pdbx_description
1 polymer ?
#
loop_
_entity_poly.entity_id
_entity_poly.type
_entity_poly.pdbx_seq_one_letter_code
_entity_poly.pdbx_strand_id
1 'polypeptide(L)' 'MENKLQELTEKIYSNGIEKAKQEAQVILDNARKEAAEILRHAKAEAGIIKE' A
#
# COMPACT_ATOMS: atom_id res chain seq x y z
N MET A 1 30.39 -23.75 -3.60
CA MET A 1 29.16 -24.52 -3.81
C MET A 1 27.98 -23.87 -3.12
N GLU A 2 26.91 -23.72 -3.83
CA GLU A 2 25.71 -23.16 -3.24
C GLU A 2 25.05 -24.15 -2.30
N ASN A 3 24.57 -23.63 -1.20
CA ASN A 3 23.84 -24.41 -0.21
C ASN A 3 22.36 -24.27 -0.51
N LYS A 4 21.67 -25.39 -0.69
CA LYS A 4 20.23 -25.37 -0.99
C LYS A 4 19.41 -24.75 0.12
N LEU A 5 19.84 -24.91 1.35
CA LEU A 5 19.17 -24.27 2.49
C LEU A 5 19.28 -22.76 2.41
N GLN A 6 20.46 -22.27 2.05
CA GLN A 6 20.69 -20.84 1.89
C GLN A 6 19.86 -20.27 0.75
N GLU A 7 19.81 -20.98 -0.39
CA GLU A 7 18.99 -20.57 -1.54
C GLU A 7 17.51 -20.48 -1.14
N LEU A 8 17.03 -21.48 -0.44
CA LEU A 8 15.64 -21.49 -0.01
C LEU A 8 15.35 -20.36 0.96
N THR A 9 16.26 -20.10 1.89
CA THR A 9 16.12 -19.00 2.85
C THR A 9 16.05 -17.66 2.13
N GLU A 10 16.94 -17.43 1.18
CA GLU A 10 16.96 -16.20 0.39
C GLU A 10 15.65 -16.02 -0.40
N LYS A 11 15.14 -17.11 -0.96
CA LYS A 11 13.91 -17.07 -1.73
C LYS A 11 12.71 -16.74 -0.85
N ILE A 12 12.63 -17.35 0.32
CA ILE A 12 11.56 -17.06 1.28
C ILE A 12 11.61 -15.59 1.71
N TYR A 13 12.80 -15.10 2.01
CA TYR A 13 12.99 -13.73 2.41
C TYR A 13 12.58 -12.76 1.30
N SER A 14 13.03 -13.00 0.08
CA SER A 14 12.71 -12.18 -1.09
C SER A 14 11.21 -12.16 -1.36
N ASN A 15 10.55 -13.32 -1.31
CA ASN A 15 9.11 -13.42 -1.52
C ASN A 15 8.35 -12.70 -0.42
N GLY A 16 8.81 -12.78 0.81
CA GLY A 16 8.19 -12.09 1.94
C GLY A 16 8.26 -10.57 1.79
N ILE A 17 9.41 -10.06 1.36
CA ILE A 17 9.58 -8.63 1.13
C ILE A 17 8.68 -8.15 0.00
N GLU A 18 8.61 -8.90 -1.09
CA GLU A 18 7.78 -8.55 -2.23
C GLU A 18 6.31 -8.47 -1.84
N LYS A 19 5.85 -9.47 -1.09
CA LYS A 19 4.48 -9.49 -0.60
C LYS A 19 4.20 -8.31 0.33
N ALA A 20 5.13 -8.01 1.24
CA ALA A 20 4.99 -6.88 2.15
C ALA A 20 4.90 -5.56 1.40
N LYS A 21 5.69 -5.39 0.33
CA LYS A 21 5.64 -4.19 -0.49
C LYS A 21 4.29 -4.04 -1.18
N GLN A 22 3.74 -5.15 -1.69
CA GLN A 22 2.44 -5.13 -2.34
C GLN A 22 1.34 -4.76 -1.35
N GLU A 23 1.39 -5.33 -0.15
CA GLU A 23 0.42 -5.00 0.89
C GLU A 23 0.52 -3.54 1.32
N ALA A 24 1.73 -3.04 1.49
CA ALA A 24 1.96 -1.63 1.83
C ALA A 24 1.40 -0.71 0.75
N GLN A 25 1.56 -1.07 -0.52
CA GLN A 25 1.05 -0.28 -1.64
C GLN A 25 -0.48 -0.21 -1.60
N VAL A 26 -1.14 -1.33 -1.32
CA VAL A 26 -2.60 -1.36 -1.22
C VAL A 26 -3.08 -0.48 -0.06
N ILE A 27 -2.43 -0.58 1.09
CA ILE A 27 -2.78 0.24 2.25
C ILE A 27 -2.62 1.72 1.92
N LEU A 28 -1.52 2.07 1.29
CA LEU A 28 -1.24 3.45 0.92
C LEU A 28 -2.25 4.00 -0.09
N ASP A 29 -2.59 3.20 -1.10
CA ASP A 29 -3.57 3.59 -2.10
C ASP A 29 -4.95 3.80 -1.47
N ASN A 30 -5.34 2.91 -0.58
CA ASN A 30 -6.62 3.03 0.13
C ASN A 30 -6.64 4.27 1.04
N ALA A 31 -5.53 4.55 1.72
CA ALA A 31 -5.42 5.73 2.56
C ALA A 31 -5.53 7.01 1.74
N ARG A 32 -4.93 7.05 0.56
CA ARG A 32 -5.02 8.20 -0.34
C ARG A 32 -6.44 8.43 -0.83
N LYS A 33 -7.14 7.36 -1.18
CA LYS A 33 -8.54 7.45 -1.60
C LYS A 33 -9.42 7.96 -0.47
N GLU A 34 -9.21 7.45 0.72
CA GLU A 34 -9.98 7.88 1.88
C GLU A 34 -9.71 9.35 2.21
N ALA A 35 -8.45 9.76 2.19
CA ALA A 35 -8.09 11.16 2.43
C ALA A 35 -8.72 12.08 1.39
N ALA A 36 -8.69 11.69 0.11
CA ALA A 36 -9.30 12.48 -0.96
C ALA A 36 -10.81 12.61 -0.75
N GLU A 37 -11.46 11.53 -0.34
CA GLU A 37 -12.89 11.54 -0.08
C GLU A 37 -13.25 12.43 1.11
N ILE A 38 -12.46 12.37 2.17
CA ILE A 38 -12.66 13.23 3.34
C ILE A 38 -12.53 14.69 2.96
N LEU A 39 -11.50 15.04 2.18
CA LEU A 39 -11.29 16.40 1.73
C LEU A 39 -12.41 16.88 0.82
N ARG A 40 -12.85 16.04 -0.11
CA ARG A 40 -13.95 16.36 -1.01
C ARG A 40 -15.22 16.67 -0.21
N HIS A 41 -15.52 15.83 0.76
CA HIS A 41 -16.70 15.97 1.59
C HIS A 41 -16.64 17.26 2.42
N ALA A 42 -15.50 17.53 3.03
CA ALA A 42 -15.30 18.74 3.82
C ALA A 42 -15.46 20.00 2.98
N LYS A 43 -14.92 20.00 1.75
CA LYS A 43 -15.04 21.12 0.85
C LYS A 43 -16.48 21.34 0.38
N ALA A 44 -17.20 20.25 0.12
CA ALA A 44 -18.61 20.32 -0.25
C ALA A 44 -19.45 20.89 0.88
N GLU A 45 -19.20 20.45 2.12
CA GLU A 45 -19.90 20.99 3.28
C GLU A 45 -19.61 22.48 3.51
N ALA A 46 -18.39 22.89 3.21
CA ALA A 46 -18.00 24.29 3.34
C ALA A 46 -18.53 25.19 2.20
N GLY A 47 -19.17 24.57 1.18
CA GLY A 47 -19.68 25.30 0.03
C GLY A 47 -18.65 25.71 -0.99
N ILE A 48 -17.44 25.14 -0.90
CA ILE A 48 -16.35 25.47 -1.84
C ILE A 48 -16.52 24.72 -3.15
N ILE A 49 -17.01 23.47 -3.07
CA ILE A 49 -17.25 22.61 -4.24
C ILE A 49 -18.74 22.31 -4.29
N LYS A 50 -19.34 22.57 -5.45
CA LYS A 50 -20.74 22.22 -5.69
C LYS A 50 -20.78 20.90 -6.44
N GLU A 51 -21.60 20.00 -6.01
CA GLU A 51 -21.79 18.72 -6.65
C GLU A 51 -23.12 18.66 -7.39
#